data_662a1286739d6bd5c8c0123920735cec
#
_entry.id   662a1286739d6bd5c8c0123920735cec
#
_cell.length_a   1.000
_cell.length_b   1.000
_cell.length_c   1.000
_cell.angle_alpha   90.00
_cell.angle_beta   90.00
_cell.angle_gamma   90.00
#
_symmetry.space_group_name_H-M   'P 1'
#
loop_
_entity.id
_entity.type
_entity.pdbx_description
1 polymer ?
#
loop_
_entity_poly.entity_id
_entity_poly.type
_entity_poly.pdbx_seq_one_letter_code
_entity_poly.pdbx_strand_id
1 'polypeptide(L)'
;MLTLLQTDSYDGMNAANSAAAAGFGIGTMIVSLFFYIFYAYCVYRIFQKAGRQDAWAAFIPIYNTIVLLEIVKKPIWWIILLCIPLVNIFIIWVLNDRLAKGFSKETPLYTILLFFLGFIFIPVLGLGSDTFDSKRIPND
;
A
#
# COMPACT_ATOMS: atom_id res chain seq x y z
N MET A 1 -6.23 -7.22 56.26
CA MET A 1 -5.44 -6.03 55.93
C MET A 1 -4.46 -6.26 54.77
N LEU A 2 -3.65 -7.31 54.82
CA LEU A 2 -2.73 -7.67 53.72
C LEU A 2 -3.44 -7.96 52.38
N THR A 3 -4.58 -8.64 52.39
CA THR A 3 -5.42 -8.93 51.21
C THR A 3 -5.99 -7.67 50.57
N LEU A 4 -6.36 -6.66 51.34
CA LEU A 4 -6.87 -5.38 50.82
C LEU A 4 -5.76 -4.59 50.11
N LEU A 5 -4.57 -4.52 50.72
CA LEU A 5 -3.39 -3.88 50.11
C LEU A 5 -2.94 -4.59 48.81
N GLN A 6 -3.14 -5.90 48.74
CA GLN A 6 -2.80 -6.69 47.57
C GLN A 6 -3.80 -6.49 46.41
N THR A 7 -5.11 -6.39 46.72
CA THR A 7 -6.14 -6.08 45.71
C THR A 7 -5.94 -4.69 45.11
N ASP A 8 -5.68 -3.68 45.94
CA ASP A 8 -5.42 -2.32 45.46
C ASP A 8 -4.19 -2.21 44.56
N SER A 9 -3.13 -3.01 44.83
CA SER A 9 -1.93 -3.08 43.98
C SER A 9 -2.22 -3.74 42.64
N TYR A 10 -3.01 -4.82 42.62
CA TYR A 10 -3.39 -5.49 41.34
C TYR A 10 -4.32 -4.61 40.50
N ASP A 11 -5.26 -3.91 41.13
CA ASP A 11 -6.16 -3.01 40.40
C ASP A 11 -5.41 -1.82 39.82
N GLY A 12 -4.45 -1.25 40.56
CA GLY A 12 -3.58 -0.20 40.07
C GLY A 12 -2.70 -0.65 38.86
N MET A 13 -2.13 -1.84 38.96
CA MET A 13 -1.33 -2.41 37.84
C MET A 13 -2.19 -2.71 36.61
N ASN A 14 -3.40 -3.24 36.80
CA ASN A 14 -4.31 -3.52 35.72
C ASN A 14 -4.78 -2.23 35.01
N ALA A 15 -5.08 -1.19 35.80
CA ALA A 15 -5.43 0.13 35.27
C ALA A 15 -4.28 0.77 34.49
N ALA A 16 -3.03 0.68 35.00
CA ALA A 16 -1.86 1.18 34.31
C ALA A 16 -1.58 0.41 33.01
N ASN A 17 -1.71 -0.92 33.04
CA ASN A 17 -1.52 -1.76 31.85
C ASN A 17 -2.60 -1.49 30.79
N SER A 18 -3.86 -1.28 31.21
CA SER A 18 -4.94 -0.96 30.27
C SER A 18 -4.77 0.43 29.65
N ALA A 19 -4.34 1.40 30.43
CA ALA A 19 -4.02 2.74 29.91
C ALA A 19 -2.83 2.74 28.98
N ALA A 20 -1.78 1.98 29.29
CA ALA A 20 -0.62 1.81 28.41
C ALA A 20 -1.00 1.10 27.11
N ALA A 21 -1.82 0.04 27.18
CA ALA A 21 -2.30 -0.68 26.00
C ALA A 21 -3.19 0.21 25.11
N ALA A 22 -4.07 1.02 25.71
CA ALA A 22 -4.89 1.99 24.99
C ALA A 22 -4.03 3.08 24.33
N GLY A 23 -3.05 3.62 25.04
CA GLY A 23 -2.11 4.60 24.50
C GLY A 23 -1.27 4.05 23.35
N PHE A 24 -0.78 2.81 23.48
CA PHE A 24 -0.06 2.12 22.42
C PHE A 24 -0.97 1.86 21.20
N GLY A 25 -2.22 1.44 21.42
CA GLY A 25 -3.20 1.22 20.37
C GLY A 25 -3.53 2.49 19.59
N ILE A 26 -3.78 3.60 20.28
CA ILE A 26 -4.05 4.90 19.67
C ILE A 26 -2.81 5.41 18.90
N GLY A 27 -1.63 5.32 19.50
CA GLY A 27 -0.38 5.69 18.86
C GLY A 27 -0.14 4.91 17.57
N THR A 28 -0.36 3.59 17.61
CA THR A 28 -0.23 2.73 16.41
C THR A 28 -1.24 3.10 15.34
N MET A 29 -2.48 3.42 15.71
CA MET A 29 -3.51 3.88 14.76
C MET A 29 -3.12 5.18 14.06
N ILE A 30 -2.62 6.15 14.80
CA ILE A 30 -2.19 7.44 14.24
C ILE A 30 -1.02 7.23 13.26
N VAL A 31 -0.04 6.43 13.66
CA VAL A 31 1.12 6.11 12.80
C VAL A 31 0.69 5.35 11.55
N SER A 32 -0.19 4.35 11.68
CA SER A 32 -0.72 3.60 10.53
C SER A 32 -1.48 4.50 9.57
N LEU A 33 -2.31 5.40 10.10
CA LEU A 33 -3.07 6.35 9.29
C LEU A 33 -2.14 7.31 8.54
N PHE A 34 -1.09 7.79 9.20
CA PHE A 34 -0.08 8.63 8.56
C PHE A 34 0.60 7.91 7.40
N PHE A 35 1.06 6.67 7.61
CA PHE A 35 1.68 5.88 6.54
C PHE A 35 0.70 5.54 5.42
N TYR A 36 -0.57 5.27 5.74
CA TYR A 36 -1.60 5.02 4.75
C TYR A 36 -1.82 6.25 3.85
N ILE A 37 -2.00 7.42 4.44
CA ILE A 37 -2.21 8.67 3.69
C ILE A 37 -0.97 9.00 2.85
N PHE A 38 0.23 8.83 3.42
CA PHE A 38 1.48 9.04 2.69
C PHE A 38 1.60 8.11 1.48
N TYR A 39 1.33 6.82 1.67
CA TYR A 39 1.36 5.83 0.59
C TYR A 39 0.30 6.12 -0.47
N ALA A 40 -0.93 6.43 -0.07
CA ALA A 40 -2.01 6.80 -0.97
C ALA A 40 -1.66 8.06 -1.79
N TYR A 41 -0.99 9.03 -1.18
CA TYR A 41 -0.50 10.21 -1.88
C TYR A 41 0.57 9.84 -2.94
N CYS A 42 1.47 8.93 -2.63
CA CYS A 42 2.46 8.45 -3.61
C CYS A 42 1.80 7.77 -4.80
N VAL A 43 0.79 6.91 -4.56
CA VAL A 43 0.00 6.27 -5.62
C VAL A 43 -0.80 7.31 -6.42
N TYR A 44 -1.37 8.30 -5.74
CA TYR A 44 -2.03 9.43 -6.40
C TYR A 44 -1.09 10.12 -7.41
N ARG A 45 0.15 10.36 -7.02
CA ARG A 45 1.17 10.92 -7.91
C ARG A 45 1.48 10.02 -9.11
N ILE A 46 1.52 8.70 -8.91
CA ILE A 46 1.68 7.73 -10.01
C ILE A 46 0.51 7.82 -10.98
N PHE A 47 -0.72 7.90 -10.48
CA PHE A 47 -1.92 8.03 -11.31
C PHE A 47 -1.93 9.34 -12.10
N GLN A 48 -1.50 10.45 -11.50
CA GLN A 48 -1.31 11.71 -12.21
C GLN A 48 -0.27 11.60 -13.33
N LYS A 49 0.88 10.94 -13.07
CA LYS A 49 1.91 10.69 -14.08
C LYS A 49 1.41 9.80 -15.22
N ALA A 50 0.49 8.88 -14.92
CA ALA A 50 -0.19 8.06 -15.92
C ALA A 50 -1.26 8.81 -16.73
N GLY A 51 -1.46 10.11 -16.46
CA GLY A 51 -2.45 10.94 -17.16
C GLY A 51 -3.90 10.68 -16.74
N ARG A 52 -4.13 10.11 -15.53
CA ARG A 52 -5.48 9.80 -15.04
C ARG A 52 -6.11 11.04 -14.40
N GLN A 53 -7.36 11.32 -14.77
CA GLN A 53 -8.17 12.39 -14.14
C GLN A 53 -8.77 11.95 -12.81
N ASP A 54 -8.97 10.66 -12.63
CA ASP A 54 -9.49 10.01 -11.44
C ASP A 54 -8.40 9.59 -10.45
N ALA A 55 -7.29 10.32 -10.41
CA ALA A 55 -6.16 10.04 -9.51
C ALA A 55 -6.55 9.98 -8.02
N TRP A 56 -7.64 10.67 -7.61
CA TRP A 56 -8.20 10.60 -6.26
C TRP A 56 -8.61 9.18 -5.84
N ALA A 57 -8.81 8.27 -6.80
CA ALA A 57 -9.05 6.86 -6.56
C ALA A 57 -7.95 6.17 -5.73
N ALA A 58 -6.73 6.74 -5.72
CA ALA A 58 -5.62 6.24 -4.89
C ALA A 58 -5.97 6.14 -3.39
N PHE A 59 -6.89 6.97 -2.92
CA PHE A 59 -7.33 6.99 -1.52
C PHE A 59 -8.41 5.94 -1.19
N ILE A 60 -8.99 5.30 -2.20
CA ILE A 60 -10.00 4.26 -2.02
C ILE A 60 -9.39 2.91 -2.40
N PRO A 61 -9.15 1.97 -1.46
CA PRO A 61 -8.35 0.77 -1.70
C PRO A 61 -8.84 -0.09 -2.87
N ILE A 62 -10.14 -0.30 -2.99
CA ILE A 62 -10.72 -1.13 -4.07
C ILE A 62 -10.64 -0.40 -5.40
N TYR A 63 -11.01 0.88 -5.42
CA TYR A 63 -11.00 1.68 -6.65
C TYR A 63 -9.57 1.95 -7.14
N ASN A 64 -8.62 2.12 -6.21
CA ASN A 64 -7.19 2.17 -6.51
C ASN A 64 -6.74 0.96 -7.33
N THR A 65 -7.16 -0.24 -6.96
CA THR A 65 -6.82 -1.47 -7.68
C THR A 65 -7.42 -1.48 -9.09
N ILE A 66 -8.65 -1.00 -9.27
CA ILE A 66 -9.29 -0.90 -10.59
C ILE A 66 -8.49 0.04 -11.50
N VAL A 67 -8.19 1.24 -11.01
CA VAL A 67 -7.43 2.24 -11.79
C VAL A 67 -6.02 1.73 -12.10
N LEU A 68 -5.38 1.04 -11.16
CA LEU A 68 -4.07 0.43 -11.40
C LEU A 68 -4.13 -0.63 -12.52
N LEU A 69 -5.14 -1.50 -12.52
CA LEU A 69 -5.34 -2.48 -13.59
C LEU A 69 -5.52 -1.82 -14.97
N GLU A 70 -6.28 -0.73 -15.01
CA GLU A 70 -6.45 0.05 -16.26
C GLU A 70 -5.14 0.69 -16.72
N ILE A 71 -4.37 1.28 -15.80
CA ILE A 71 -3.06 1.89 -16.12
C ILE A 71 -2.09 0.85 -16.72
N VAL A 72 -2.06 -0.35 -16.16
CA VAL A 72 -1.20 -1.45 -16.65
C VAL A 72 -1.84 -2.24 -17.80
N LYS A 73 -2.98 -1.76 -18.32
CA LYS A 73 -3.73 -2.35 -19.45
C LYS A 73 -4.13 -3.81 -19.19
N LYS A 74 -4.65 -4.08 -18.01
CA LYS A 74 -5.22 -5.38 -17.66
C LYS A 74 -6.73 -5.28 -17.40
N PRO A 75 -7.49 -6.33 -17.74
CA PRO A 75 -8.95 -6.31 -17.58
C PRO A 75 -9.36 -6.29 -16.10
N ILE A 76 -10.45 -5.59 -15.80
CA ILE A 76 -10.95 -5.38 -14.43
C ILE A 76 -11.30 -6.71 -13.73
N TRP A 77 -11.73 -7.75 -14.48
CA TRP A 77 -12.05 -9.06 -13.90
C TRP A 77 -10.85 -9.73 -13.18
N TRP A 78 -9.62 -9.25 -13.39
CA TRP A 78 -8.45 -9.68 -12.63
C TRP A 78 -8.56 -9.38 -11.12
N ILE A 79 -9.45 -8.49 -10.72
CA ILE A 79 -9.76 -8.25 -9.29
C ILE A 79 -10.24 -9.55 -8.62
N ILE A 80 -11.03 -10.37 -9.34
CA ILE A 80 -11.51 -11.66 -8.82
C ILE A 80 -10.32 -12.61 -8.57
N LEU A 81 -9.34 -12.60 -9.46
CA LEU A 81 -8.12 -13.39 -9.31
C LEU A 81 -7.23 -12.92 -8.15
N LEU A 82 -7.29 -11.63 -7.80
CA LEU A 82 -6.59 -11.09 -6.61
C LEU A 82 -7.12 -11.69 -5.31
N CYS A 83 -8.35 -12.21 -5.29
CA CYS A 83 -8.92 -12.90 -4.14
C CYS A 83 -8.35 -14.32 -3.93
N ILE A 84 -7.66 -14.89 -4.93
CA ILE A 84 -7.05 -16.22 -4.85
C ILE A 84 -5.60 -16.07 -4.39
N PRO A 85 -5.19 -16.53 -3.17
CA PRO A 85 -3.90 -16.21 -2.58
C PRO A 85 -2.68 -16.58 -3.44
N LEU A 86 -2.69 -17.72 -4.08
CA LEU A 86 -1.57 -18.19 -4.92
C LEU A 86 -1.49 -17.43 -6.25
N VAL A 87 -2.63 -17.12 -6.85
CA VAL A 87 -2.73 -16.36 -8.10
C VAL A 87 -2.41 -14.89 -7.84
N ASN A 88 -2.76 -14.39 -6.66
CA ASN A 88 -2.49 -13.02 -6.24
C ASN A 88 -0.99 -12.68 -6.33
N ILE A 89 -0.11 -13.56 -5.88
CA ILE A 89 1.34 -13.36 -5.95
C ILE A 89 1.79 -13.17 -7.41
N PHE A 90 1.29 -14.00 -8.32
CA PHE A 90 1.60 -13.87 -9.74
C PHE A 90 1.06 -12.57 -10.34
N ILE A 91 -0.16 -12.18 -10.00
CA ILE A 91 -0.78 -10.94 -10.48
C ILE A 91 -0.02 -9.72 -9.99
N ILE A 92 0.34 -9.67 -8.70
CA ILE A 92 1.15 -8.58 -8.14
C ILE A 92 2.49 -8.46 -8.87
N TRP A 93 3.11 -9.59 -9.20
CA TRP A 93 4.33 -9.60 -10.01
C TRP A 93 4.10 -8.95 -11.38
N VAL A 94 3.06 -9.36 -12.11
CA VAL A 94 2.74 -8.82 -13.43
C VAL A 94 2.40 -7.34 -13.37
N LEU A 95 1.65 -6.89 -12.34
CA LEU A 95 1.32 -5.48 -12.14
C LEU A 95 2.57 -4.64 -11.92
N ASN A 96 3.48 -5.11 -11.08
CA ASN A 96 4.73 -4.42 -10.79
C ASN A 96 5.66 -4.38 -12.03
N ASP A 97 5.73 -5.45 -12.81
CA ASP A 97 6.51 -5.50 -14.05
C ASP A 97 5.98 -4.47 -15.07
N ARG A 98 4.68 -4.41 -15.27
CA ARG A 98 4.07 -3.45 -16.18
C ARG A 98 4.20 -2.01 -15.69
N LEU A 99 4.06 -1.79 -14.39
CA LEU A 99 4.27 -0.48 -13.79
C LEU A 99 5.72 -0.02 -13.99
N ALA A 100 6.69 -0.90 -13.74
CA ALA A 100 8.12 -0.62 -13.97
C ALA A 100 8.39 -0.25 -15.44
N LYS A 101 7.83 -0.98 -16.39
CA LYS A 101 7.95 -0.68 -17.83
C LYS A 101 7.39 0.69 -18.18
N GLY A 102 6.22 1.04 -17.63
CA GLY A 102 5.63 2.37 -17.81
C GLY A 102 6.52 3.52 -17.34
N PHE A 103 7.34 3.30 -16.31
CA PHE A 103 8.34 4.26 -15.83
C PHE A 103 9.74 4.10 -16.43
N SER A 104 9.87 3.40 -17.56
CA SER A 104 11.18 3.17 -18.23
C SER A 104 12.18 2.37 -17.40
N LYS A 105 11.70 1.59 -16.44
CA LYS A 105 12.51 0.74 -15.55
C LYS A 105 12.39 -0.73 -15.97
N GLU A 106 12.75 -1.04 -17.21
CA GLU A 106 12.54 -2.36 -17.84
C GLU A 106 13.47 -3.46 -17.30
N THR A 107 14.27 -3.17 -16.28
CA THR A 107 15.19 -4.14 -15.69
C THR A 107 14.42 -5.13 -14.81
N PRO A 108 14.61 -6.46 -14.96
CA PRO A 108 13.94 -7.43 -14.09
C PRO A 108 14.27 -7.23 -12.61
N LEU A 109 15.44 -6.66 -12.31
CA LEU A 109 15.81 -6.26 -10.95
C LEU A 109 14.83 -5.24 -10.36
N TYR A 110 14.35 -4.28 -11.16
CA TYR A 110 13.42 -3.25 -10.69
C TYR A 110 12.04 -3.84 -10.37
N THR A 111 11.58 -4.81 -11.17
CA THR A 111 10.36 -5.57 -10.89
C THR A 111 10.47 -6.37 -9.58
N ILE A 112 11.61 -7.00 -9.33
CA ILE A 112 11.90 -7.71 -8.08
C ILE A 112 11.89 -6.73 -6.90
N LEU A 113 12.54 -5.58 -7.04
CA LEU A 113 12.57 -4.55 -6.01
C LEU A 113 11.16 -3.99 -5.73
N LEU A 114 10.35 -3.73 -6.74
CA LEU A 114 8.96 -3.32 -6.57
C LEU A 114 8.12 -4.39 -5.87
N PHE A 115 8.36 -5.66 -6.18
CA PHE A 115 7.62 -6.76 -5.56
C PHE A 115 7.94 -6.91 -4.07
N PHE A 116 9.23 -6.90 -3.70
CA PHE A 116 9.67 -7.11 -2.32
C PHE A 116 9.69 -5.82 -1.50
N LEU A 117 10.05 -4.70 -2.11
CA LEU A 117 10.22 -3.40 -1.47
C LEU A 117 9.26 -2.34 -2.05
N GLY A 118 8.08 -2.75 -2.52
CA GLY A 118 7.07 -1.84 -3.09
C GLY A 118 6.72 -0.67 -2.17
N PHE A 119 6.74 -0.90 -0.86
CA PHE A 119 6.54 0.15 0.14
C PHE A 119 7.57 1.30 0.02
N ILE A 120 8.80 1.01 -0.42
CA ILE A 120 9.88 2.01 -0.61
C ILE A 120 9.86 2.53 -2.05
N PHE A 121 9.72 1.64 -3.04
CA PHE A 121 9.86 2.00 -4.46
C PHE A 121 8.64 2.69 -5.05
N ILE A 122 7.43 2.46 -4.55
CA ILE A 122 6.22 3.19 -4.95
C ILE A 122 6.34 4.68 -4.60
N PRO A 123 6.75 5.08 -3.40
CA PRO A 123 7.10 6.48 -3.11
C PRO A 123 8.18 7.04 -4.03
N VAL A 124 9.21 6.28 -4.34
CA VAL A 124 10.28 6.71 -5.27
C VAL A 124 9.73 7.00 -6.66
N LEU A 125 8.87 6.16 -7.20
CA LEU A 125 8.22 6.39 -8.49
C LEU A 125 7.21 7.54 -8.45
N GLY A 126 6.44 7.64 -7.37
CA GLY A 126 5.43 8.69 -7.21
C GLY A 126 6.05 10.08 -7.07
N LEU A 127 7.03 10.23 -6.20
CA LEU A 127 7.65 11.51 -5.85
C LEU A 127 8.88 11.85 -6.73
N GLY A 128 9.46 10.86 -7.41
CA GLY A 128 10.60 11.04 -8.30
C GLY A 128 10.27 11.88 -9.54
N SER A 129 11.29 12.21 -10.31
CA SER A 129 11.17 12.95 -11.57
C SER A 129 10.83 12.07 -12.79
N ASP A 130 10.73 10.76 -12.58
CA ASP A 130 10.45 9.81 -13.67
C ASP A 130 9.07 10.09 -14.30
N THR A 131 9.02 10.01 -15.62
CA THR A 131 7.78 10.16 -16.41
C THR A 131 7.18 8.81 -16.74
N PHE A 132 5.86 8.73 -16.78
CA PHE A 132 5.14 7.53 -17.16
C PHE A 132 4.82 7.55 -18.66
N ASP A 133 5.12 6.47 -19.38
CA ASP A 133 4.76 6.28 -20.78
C ASP A 133 3.96 4.98 -20.98
N SER A 134 2.66 5.14 -21.19
CA SER A 134 1.75 4.02 -21.42
C SER A 134 2.03 3.20 -22.69
N LYS A 135 2.79 3.76 -23.63
CA LYS A 135 3.15 3.06 -24.89
C LYS A 135 4.13 1.92 -24.66
N ARG A 136 4.90 1.97 -23.56
CA ARG A 136 5.85 0.93 -23.19
C ARG A 136 5.19 -0.31 -22.57
N ILE A 137 3.93 -0.20 -22.18
CA ILE A 137 3.16 -1.31 -21.62
C ILE A 137 2.58 -2.13 -22.77
N PRO A 138 2.86 -3.45 -22.83
CA PRO A 138 2.31 -4.32 -23.87
C PRO A 138 0.78 -4.31 -23.86
N ASN A 139 0.18 -4.26 -25.04
CA ASN A 139 -1.25 -4.47 -25.21
C ASN A 139 -1.47 -5.98 -25.40
N ASP A 140 -2.04 -6.64 -24.43
CA ASP A 140 -2.42 -8.05 -24.54
C ASP A 140 -3.90 -8.18 -24.85
#